data_03ae8fde12e514ec61d720db90a20adf
#
_entry.id   03ae8fde12e514ec61d720db90a20adf
#
_cell.length_a   1.000
_cell.length_b   1.000
_cell.length_c   1.000
_cell.angle_alpha   90.00
_cell.angle_beta   90.00
_cell.angle_gamma   90.00
#
_symmetry.space_group_name_H-M   'P 1'
#
loop_
_entity.id
_entity.type
_entity.pdbx_description
1 polymer ?
#
loop_
_entity_poly.entity_id
_entity_poly.type
_entity_poly.pdbx_seq_one_letter_code
_entity_poly.pdbx_strand_id
1 'polypeptide(L)'
;MEDVYELYQQGHALMKAGHFHQATVPLAKAASREPEKTSIREALGRAYFRSSHFEEARVEFEAVVERAPTNDYALFCLGRALLQLGRPAEARKPLVLAAQLRPDRRDYRIYRDRARAAA
;
A
#
# COMPACT_ATOMS: atom_id res chain seq x y z
N MET A 1 3.98 27.05 8.81
CA MET A 1 3.51 25.65 8.92
C MET A 1 3.35 25.07 7.50
N GLU A 2 3.88 23.89 7.28
CA GLU A 2 3.81 23.23 5.97
C GLU A 2 2.38 22.80 5.68
N ASP A 3 1.90 23.04 4.45
CA ASP A 3 0.60 22.54 4.04
C ASP A 3 0.69 21.09 3.57
N VAL A 4 -0.48 20.48 3.34
CA VAL A 4 -0.55 19.06 2.94
C VAL A 4 0.15 18.81 1.62
N TYR A 5 0.03 19.73 0.66
CA TYR A 5 0.67 19.61 -0.63
C TYR A 5 2.20 19.58 -0.50
N GLU A 6 2.77 20.47 0.30
CA GLU A 6 4.22 20.51 0.55
C GLU A 6 4.70 19.24 1.22
N LEU A 7 3.96 18.73 2.22
CA LEU A 7 4.28 17.49 2.89
C LEU A 7 4.27 16.31 1.92
N TYR A 8 3.26 16.26 1.05
CA TYR A 8 3.15 15.22 0.05
C TYR A 8 4.33 15.27 -0.94
N GLN A 9 4.71 16.47 -1.38
CA GLN A 9 5.84 16.65 -2.27
C GLN A 9 7.16 16.24 -1.63
N GLN A 10 7.34 16.57 -0.35
CA GLN A 10 8.52 16.13 0.41
C GLN A 10 8.60 14.61 0.47
N GLY A 11 7.47 13.96 0.77
CA GLY A 11 7.40 12.52 0.81
C GLY A 11 7.73 11.88 -0.52
N HIS A 12 7.17 12.42 -1.60
CA HIS A 12 7.46 11.94 -2.96
C HIS A 12 8.93 12.08 -3.32
N ALA A 13 9.54 13.21 -3.00
CA ALA A 13 10.96 13.44 -3.27
C ALA A 13 11.82 12.42 -2.54
N LEU A 14 11.50 12.14 -1.27
CA LEU A 14 12.23 11.14 -0.49
C LEU A 14 12.04 9.73 -1.04
N MET A 15 10.82 9.39 -1.47
CA MET A 15 10.56 8.10 -2.12
C MET A 15 11.38 7.95 -3.39
N LYS A 16 11.42 8.99 -4.20
CA LYS A 16 12.17 9.00 -5.46
C LYS A 16 13.67 8.83 -5.23
N ALA A 17 14.17 9.39 -4.14
CA ALA A 17 15.57 9.28 -3.75
C ALA A 17 15.91 7.96 -3.06
N GLY A 18 14.91 7.11 -2.80
CA GLY A 18 15.11 5.83 -2.13
C GLY A 18 15.15 5.92 -0.61
N HIS A 19 14.81 7.08 -0.05
CA HIS A 19 14.77 7.28 1.41
C HIS A 19 13.39 6.95 1.95
N PHE A 20 13.02 5.67 1.87
CA PHE A 20 11.66 5.22 2.15
C PHE A 20 11.23 5.44 3.59
N HIS A 21 12.10 5.12 4.55
CA HIS A 21 11.79 5.33 5.96
C HIS A 21 11.59 6.81 6.27
N GLN A 22 12.47 7.66 5.77
CA GLN A 22 12.38 9.10 5.96
C GLN A 22 11.10 9.68 5.34
N ALA A 23 10.65 9.10 4.22
CA ALA A 23 9.43 9.55 3.55
C ALA A 23 8.19 9.35 4.41
N THR A 24 8.19 8.39 5.34
CA THR A 24 7.04 8.15 6.21
C THR A 24 6.71 9.34 7.09
N VAL A 25 7.69 10.18 7.43
CA VAL A 25 7.46 11.33 8.33
C VAL A 25 6.55 12.37 7.68
N PRO A 26 6.90 12.97 6.53
CA PRO A 26 6.00 13.96 5.91
C PRO A 26 4.70 13.33 5.41
N LEU A 27 4.74 12.08 4.94
CA LEU A 27 3.52 11.42 4.45
C LEU A 27 2.55 11.11 5.59
N ALA A 28 3.04 10.72 6.76
CA ALA A 28 2.18 10.49 7.92
C ALA A 28 1.52 11.78 8.39
N LYS A 29 2.26 12.89 8.38
CA LYS A 29 1.71 14.20 8.72
C LYS A 29 0.61 14.60 7.74
N ALA A 30 0.84 14.40 6.45
CA ALA A 30 -0.16 14.68 5.42
C ALA A 30 -1.41 13.83 5.62
N ALA A 31 -1.24 12.54 5.88
CA ALA A 31 -2.35 11.62 6.09
C ALA A 31 -3.17 11.97 7.33
N SER A 32 -2.52 12.45 8.39
CA SER A 32 -3.23 12.84 9.61
C SER A 32 -4.08 14.10 9.40
N ARG A 33 -3.68 14.97 8.50
CA ARG A 33 -4.43 16.19 8.17
C ARG A 33 -5.57 15.96 7.19
N GLU A 34 -5.39 15.02 6.26
CA GLU A 34 -6.41 14.68 5.27
C GLU A 34 -6.57 13.15 5.21
N PRO A 35 -7.18 12.55 6.24
CA PRO A 35 -7.25 11.09 6.36
C PRO A 35 -8.10 10.41 5.29
N GLU A 36 -8.99 11.15 4.61
CA GLU A 36 -9.82 10.58 3.54
C GLU A 36 -9.09 10.54 2.18
N LYS A 37 -7.94 11.18 2.06
CA LYS A 37 -7.26 11.26 0.77
C LYS A 37 -6.48 9.98 0.49
N THR A 38 -7.05 9.13 -0.36
CA THR A 38 -6.50 7.80 -0.64
C THR A 38 -5.12 7.87 -1.29
N SER A 39 -4.85 8.89 -2.11
CA SER A 39 -3.53 9.05 -2.74
C SER A 39 -2.41 9.22 -1.72
N ILE A 40 -2.68 9.94 -0.64
CA ILE A 40 -1.70 10.15 0.44
C ILE A 40 -1.50 8.85 1.21
N ARG A 41 -2.58 8.18 1.59
CA ARG A 41 -2.49 6.90 2.30
C ARG A 41 -1.78 5.83 1.48
N GLU A 42 -2.02 5.81 0.18
CA GLU A 42 -1.35 4.88 -0.72
C GLU A 42 0.16 5.15 -0.77
N ALA A 43 0.55 6.42 -0.87
CA ALA A 43 1.96 6.80 -0.85
C ALA A 43 2.61 6.42 0.49
N LEU A 44 1.93 6.68 1.60
CA LEU A 44 2.41 6.31 2.93
C LEU A 44 2.55 4.79 3.07
N GLY A 45 1.56 4.05 2.59
CA GLY A 45 1.61 2.59 2.59
C GLY A 45 2.82 2.05 1.82
N ARG A 46 3.11 2.64 0.65
CA ARG A 46 4.29 2.25 -0.14
C ARG A 46 5.59 2.56 0.61
N ALA A 47 5.66 3.71 1.27
CA ALA A 47 6.84 4.08 2.05
C ALA A 47 7.06 3.10 3.21
N TYR A 48 6.01 2.73 3.90
CA TYR A 48 6.08 1.72 4.95
C TYR A 48 6.52 0.36 4.39
N PHE A 49 5.93 -0.07 3.28
CA PHE A 49 6.27 -1.36 2.68
C PHE A 49 7.74 -1.39 2.26
N ARG A 50 8.22 -0.34 1.59
CA ARG A 50 9.59 -0.28 1.10
C ARG A 50 10.61 -0.17 2.23
N SER A 51 10.19 0.25 3.41
CA SER A 51 11.04 0.29 4.60
C SER A 51 10.81 -0.90 5.53
N SER A 52 10.09 -1.91 5.06
CA SER A 52 9.80 -3.16 5.78
C SER A 52 8.94 -2.99 7.03
N HIS A 53 8.12 -1.95 7.05
CA HIS A 53 7.12 -1.74 8.09
C HIS A 53 5.79 -2.29 7.59
N PHE A 54 5.70 -3.62 7.53
CA PHE A 54 4.60 -4.30 6.82
C PHE A 54 3.25 -4.17 7.54
N GLU A 55 3.23 -4.11 8.86
CA GLU A 55 1.98 -3.93 9.59
C GLU A 55 1.39 -2.54 9.36
N GLU A 56 2.24 -1.52 9.42
CA GLU A 56 1.82 -0.16 9.12
C GLU A 56 1.36 -0.02 7.66
N ALA A 57 2.07 -0.69 6.74
CA ALA A 57 1.68 -0.70 5.34
C ALA A 57 0.29 -1.34 5.17
N ARG A 58 0.05 -2.46 5.84
CA ARG A 58 -1.25 -3.14 5.81
C ARG A 58 -2.38 -2.20 6.24
N VAL A 59 -2.17 -1.48 7.33
CA VAL A 59 -3.18 -0.54 7.86
C VAL A 59 -3.53 0.51 6.81
N GLU A 60 -2.52 1.10 6.16
CA GLU A 60 -2.76 2.15 5.16
C GLU A 60 -3.48 1.61 3.92
N PHE A 61 -3.03 0.48 3.38
CA PHE A 61 -3.67 -0.10 2.21
C PHE A 61 -5.08 -0.60 2.51
N GLU A 62 -5.31 -1.12 3.70
CA GLU A 62 -6.65 -1.53 4.11
C GLU A 62 -7.61 -0.34 4.14
N ALA A 63 -7.16 0.79 4.64
CA ALA A 63 -7.94 2.03 4.64
C ALA A 63 -8.26 2.50 3.21
N VAL A 64 -7.32 2.35 2.28
CA VAL A 64 -7.57 2.68 0.87
C VAL A 64 -8.63 1.74 0.28
N VAL A 65 -8.51 0.44 0.53
CA VAL A 65 -9.44 -0.56 0.00
C VAL A 65 -10.86 -0.35 0.56
N GLU A 66 -10.99 0.06 1.82
CA GLU A 66 -12.30 0.37 2.40
C GLU A 66 -13.01 1.48 1.64
N ARG A 67 -12.27 2.49 1.19
CA ARG A 67 -12.85 3.64 0.47
C ARG A 67 -12.97 3.40 -1.03
N ALA A 68 -12.08 2.58 -1.58
CA ALA A 68 -12.02 2.28 -3.01
C ALA A 68 -11.84 0.79 -3.23
N PRO A 69 -12.92 -0.01 -3.07
CA PRO A 69 -12.84 -1.48 -3.12
C PRO A 69 -12.36 -2.05 -4.45
N THR A 70 -12.40 -1.26 -5.53
CA THR A 70 -11.94 -1.70 -6.84
C THR A 70 -10.61 -1.09 -7.25
N ASN A 71 -9.89 -0.51 -6.29
CA ASN A 71 -8.53 -0.03 -6.53
C ASN A 71 -7.61 -1.25 -6.57
N ASP A 72 -7.31 -1.72 -7.77
CA ASP A 72 -6.53 -2.94 -7.97
C ASP A 72 -5.13 -2.84 -7.37
N TYR A 73 -4.48 -1.69 -7.48
CA TYR A 73 -3.14 -1.51 -6.93
C TYR A 73 -3.15 -1.61 -5.40
N ALA A 74 -4.12 -0.98 -4.74
CA ALA A 74 -4.22 -1.05 -3.29
C ALA A 74 -4.51 -2.47 -2.81
N LEU A 75 -5.37 -3.20 -3.52
CA LEU A 75 -5.64 -4.61 -3.24
C LEU A 75 -4.36 -5.46 -3.36
N PHE A 76 -3.59 -5.22 -4.42
CA PHE A 76 -2.33 -5.92 -4.64
C PHE A 76 -1.33 -5.63 -3.52
N CYS A 77 -1.17 -4.36 -3.15
CA CYS A 77 -0.26 -3.95 -2.09
C CYS A 77 -0.68 -4.50 -0.73
N LEU A 78 -1.98 -4.50 -0.45
CA LEU A 78 -2.51 -5.10 0.77
C LEU A 78 -2.16 -6.58 0.85
N GLY A 79 -2.39 -7.30 -0.24
CA GLY A 79 -2.06 -8.73 -0.28
C GLY A 79 -0.59 -9.00 -0.08
N ARG A 80 0.28 -8.18 -0.69
CA ARG A 80 1.72 -8.32 -0.51
C ARG A 80 2.16 -8.08 0.93
N ALA A 81 1.57 -7.06 1.56
CA ALA A 81 1.87 -6.76 2.97
C ALA A 81 1.46 -7.94 3.87
N LEU A 82 0.29 -8.51 3.61
CA LEU A 82 -0.19 -9.67 4.36
C LEU A 82 0.71 -10.90 4.18
N LEU A 83 1.21 -11.12 2.96
CA LEU A 83 2.17 -12.21 2.71
C LEU A 83 3.45 -11.99 3.50
N GLN A 84 3.97 -10.78 3.53
CA GLN A 84 5.18 -10.47 4.29
C GLN A 84 4.97 -10.66 5.80
N LEU A 85 3.75 -10.48 6.26
CA LEU A 85 3.40 -10.70 7.66
C LEU A 85 3.14 -12.19 8.00
N GLY A 86 3.27 -13.08 7.01
CA GLY A 86 3.02 -14.50 7.22
C GLY A 86 1.53 -14.82 7.37
N ARG A 87 0.67 -14.05 6.70
CA ARG A 87 -0.80 -14.21 6.77
C ARG A 87 -1.37 -14.50 5.38
N PRO A 88 -0.98 -15.64 4.76
CA PRO A 88 -1.38 -15.93 3.38
C PRO A 88 -2.87 -16.18 3.21
N ALA A 89 -3.55 -16.73 4.21
CA ALA A 89 -4.99 -16.95 4.13
C ALA A 89 -5.75 -15.63 3.96
N GLU A 90 -5.31 -14.58 4.67
CA GLU A 90 -5.92 -13.26 4.57
C GLU A 90 -5.51 -12.53 3.29
N ALA A 91 -4.32 -12.82 2.76
CA ALA A 91 -3.83 -12.22 1.53
C ALA A 91 -4.58 -12.72 0.29
N ARG A 92 -5.17 -13.90 0.37
CA ARG A 92 -5.79 -14.55 -0.79
C ARG A 92 -6.89 -13.70 -1.42
N LYS A 93 -7.82 -13.20 -0.64
CA LYS A 93 -8.96 -12.44 -1.16
C LYS A 93 -8.54 -11.19 -1.92
N PRO A 94 -7.73 -10.29 -1.34
CA PRO A 94 -7.34 -9.09 -2.08
C PRO A 94 -6.50 -9.40 -3.33
N LEU A 95 -5.66 -10.43 -3.29
CA LEU A 95 -4.85 -10.77 -4.47
C LEU A 95 -5.68 -11.40 -5.58
N VAL A 96 -6.68 -12.21 -5.23
CA VAL A 96 -7.62 -12.75 -6.23
C VAL A 96 -8.39 -11.62 -6.88
N LEU A 97 -8.89 -10.66 -6.09
CA LEU A 97 -9.63 -9.52 -6.62
C LEU A 97 -8.76 -8.65 -7.53
N ALA A 98 -7.52 -8.37 -7.14
CA ALA A 98 -6.60 -7.59 -7.97
C ALA A 98 -6.39 -8.25 -9.32
N ALA A 99 -6.17 -9.56 -9.34
CA ALA A 99 -5.96 -10.31 -10.58
C ALA A 99 -7.24 -10.37 -11.43
N GLN A 100 -8.41 -10.39 -10.81
CA GLN A 100 -9.68 -10.34 -11.55
C GLN A 100 -9.93 -8.98 -12.18
N LEU A 101 -9.56 -7.90 -11.47
CA LEU A 101 -9.71 -6.54 -11.99
C LEU A 101 -8.72 -6.24 -13.10
N ARG A 102 -7.52 -6.79 -13.01
CA ARG A 102 -6.46 -6.58 -13.99
C ARG A 102 -5.84 -7.91 -14.37
N PRO A 103 -6.54 -8.73 -15.19
CA PRO A 103 -6.01 -10.03 -15.60
C PRO A 103 -4.78 -9.94 -16.49
N ASP A 104 -4.51 -8.78 -17.07
CA ASP A 104 -3.33 -8.49 -17.87
C ASP A 104 -2.05 -8.35 -17.02
N ARG A 105 -2.19 -8.08 -15.71
CA ARG A 105 -1.05 -7.86 -14.84
C ARG A 105 -0.47 -9.20 -14.37
N ARG A 106 0.71 -9.52 -14.90
CA ARG A 106 1.41 -10.75 -14.55
C ARG A 106 1.81 -10.82 -13.10
N ASP A 107 2.27 -9.71 -12.55
CA ASP A 107 2.67 -9.62 -11.14
C ASP A 107 1.51 -9.93 -10.20
N TYR A 108 0.30 -9.46 -10.53
CA TYR A 108 -0.89 -9.75 -9.74
C TYR A 108 -1.18 -11.25 -9.70
N ARG A 109 -1.08 -11.91 -10.86
CA ARG A 109 -1.31 -13.37 -10.94
C ARG A 109 -0.27 -14.15 -10.16
N ILE A 110 0.99 -13.75 -10.23
CA ILE A 110 2.08 -14.41 -9.50
C ILE A 110 1.82 -14.37 -8.00
N TYR A 111 1.49 -13.21 -7.47
CA TYR A 111 1.25 -13.07 -6.03
C TYR A 111 -0.03 -13.76 -5.59
N ARG A 112 -1.08 -13.74 -6.41
CA ARG A 112 -2.29 -14.53 -6.17
C ARG A 112 -1.95 -16.00 -6.00
N ASP A 113 -1.13 -16.54 -6.90
CA ASP A 113 -0.76 -17.95 -6.88
C ASP A 113 0.10 -18.28 -5.66
N ARG A 114 0.98 -17.38 -5.27
CA ARG A 114 1.77 -17.54 -4.03
C ARG A 114 0.86 -17.64 -2.80
N ALA A 115 -0.15 -16.78 -2.71
CA ALA A 115 -1.08 -16.81 -1.59
C ALA A 115 -1.86 -18.12 -1.55
N ARG A 116 -2.31 -18.60 -2.70
CA ARG A 116 -3.04 -19.89 -2.81
C ARG A 116 -2.17 -21.07 -2.39
N ALA A 117 -0.90 -21.05 -2.79
CA ALA A 117 0.02 -22.16 -2.49
C ALA A 117 0.43 -22.18 -1.03
N ALA A 118 0.52 -21.03 -0.38
CA ALA A 118 0.98 -20.91 1.01
C ALA A 118 -0.13 -21.05 2.03
N ALA A 119 -1.38 -20.88 1.62
CA ALA A 119 -2.50 -20.87 2.55
C ALA A 119 -2.97 -22.28 2.94
#